data_c258cf24b8ee8881502a6fe8a1add194
#
_entry.id   c258cf24b8ee8881502a6fe8a1add194
#
_cell.length_a   1.000
_cell.length_b   1.000
_cell.length_c   1.000
_cell.angle_alpha   90.00
_cell.angle_beta   90.00
_cell.angle_gamma   90.00
#
_symmetry.space_group_name_H-M   'P 1'
#
loop_
_entity.id
_entity.type
_entity.pdbx_description
1 polymer ?
#
loop_
_entity_poly.entity_id
_entity_poly.type
_entity_poly.pdbx_seq_one_letter_code
_entity_poly.pdbx_strand_id
1 'polypeptide(L)'
;MPLDADAIRRTCRGATVETARFLCRDQIDQFRKANAIGSPITVTCTQEAPLFEEVAGDRADLTFVNIRETGGWSNEATQAGPKMAALIAAAAEPLPELPVVSMSSDGVVLVYGRDGKAIEAATLLKDHLDLTVIISGADHVTPLRVTEFPVVKGTIKSAKGHLGAFEIVVDDFAAPSPSSRNTTSFAAPRNGAVSHCDLIIDLSGQTPLFPASDLRDGYLRADPADPAAMLRVALKARDLVGTFDKPRY
;
A
#
# COMPACT_ATOMS: atom_id res chain seq x y z
N MET A 1 -32.91 23.04 -4.39
CA MET A 1 -31.97 23.54 -3.36
C MET A 1 -32.03 25.06 -3.38
N PRO A 2 -32.28 25.73 -2.27
CA PRO A 2 -32.09 27.16 -2.18
C PRO A 2 -30.59 27.47 -2.30
N LEU A 3 -30.26 28.43 -3.15
CA LEU A 3 -28.90 28.84 -3.39
C LEU A 3 -28.77 30.35 -3.22
N ASP A 4 -28.01 30.78 -2.22
CA ASP A 4 -27.64 32.18 -2.06
C ASP A 4 -26.39 32.49 -2.91
N ALA A 5 -26.62 32.71 -4.21
CA ALA A 5 -25.57 33.00 -5.17
C ALA A 5 -24.83 34.32 -4.84
N ASP A 6 -25.52 35.28 -4.20
CA ASP A 6 -24.92 36.56 -3.86
C ASP A 6 -23.97 36.45 -2.66
N ALA A 7 -24.30 35.59 -1.67
CA ALA A 7 -23.37 35.27 -0.60
C ALA A 7 -22.10 34.59 -1.14
N ILE A 8 -22.26 33.65 -2.07
CA ILE A 8 -21.13 32.98 -2.73
C ILE A 8 -20.27 33.99 -3.50
N ARG A 9 -20.88 34.85 -4.32
CA ARG A 9 -20.16 35.89 -5.08
C ARG A 9 -19.39 36.86 -4.19
N ARG A 10 -19.97 37.27 -3.06
CA ARG A 10 -19.30 38.16 -2.12
C ARG A 10 -18.09 37.51 -1.45
N THR A 11 -18.11 36.20 -1.26
CA THR A 11 -17.07 35.45 -0.54
C THR A 11 -15.99 34.94 -1.48
N CYS A 12 -16.34 34.41 -2.64
CA CYS A 12 -15.40 33.94 -3.66
C CYS A 12 -14.86 35.09 -4.51
N ARG A 13 -14.09 35.99 -3.86
CA ARG A 13 -13.52 37.17 -4.52
C ARG A 13 -12.48 36.75 -5.56
N GLY A 14 -12.55 37.34 -6.76
CA GLY A 14 -11.64 37.05 -7.86
C GLY A 14 -12.10 35.91 -8.77
N ALA A 15 -13.18 35.21 -8.44
CA ALA A 15 -13.80 34.21 -9.29
C ALA A 15 -15.10 34.72 -9.93
N THR A 16 -15.37 34.36 -11.18
CA THR A 16 -16.66 34.57 -11.82
C THR A 16 -17.61 33.46 -11.39
N VAL A 17 -18.66 33.80 -10.67
CA VAL A 17 -19.66 32.85 -10.18
C VAL A 17 -20.89 32.88 -11.08
N GLU A 18 -21.09 31.82 -11.84
CA GLU A 18 -22.28 31.58 -12.66
C GLU A 18 -23.22 30.59 -11.99
N THR A 19 -24.51 30.71 -12.23
CA THR A 19 -25.53 29.83 -11.67
C THR A 19 -26.33 29.17 -12.79
N ALA A 20 -26.61 27.89 -12.61
CA ALA A 20 -27.44 27.11 -13.52
C ALA A 20 -28.44 26.24 -12.75
N ARG A 21 -29.57 25.92 -13.36
CA ARG A 21 -30.57 24.99 -12.79
C ARG A 21 -30.30 23.55 -13.17
N PHE A 22 -29.89 23.31 -14.42
CA PHE A 22 -29.66 22.00 -15.01
C PHE A 22 -28.40 22.04 -15.88
N LEU A 23 -27.24 22.38 -15.28
CA LEU A 23 -25.99 22.57 -16.01
C LEU A 23 -25.57 21.32 -16.80
N CYS A 24 -25.81 20.13 -16.24
CA CYS A 24 -25.49 18.85 -16.88
C CYS A 24 -26.51 18.42 -17.97
N ARG A 25 -27.53 19.21 -18.26
CA ARG A 25 -28.56 18.91 -19.26
C ARG A 25 -28.76 20.11 -20.19
N ASP A 26 -29.85 20.83 -19.98
CA ASP A 26 -30.31 21.89 -20.88
C ASP A 26 -29.33 23.07 -20.96
N GLN A 27 -28.46 23.23 -19.99
CA GLN A 27 -27.53 24.35 -19.88
C GLN A 27 -26.07 23.94 -20.06
N ILE A 28 -25.77 22.77 -20.62
CA ILE A 28 -24.40 22.28 -20.83
C ILE A 28 -23.56 23.25 -21.69
N ASP A 29 -24.19 24.04 -22.57
CA ASP A 29 -23.50 25.05 -23.39
C ASP A 29 -22.94 26.20 -22.55
N GLN A 30 -23.47 26.46 -21.35
CA GLN A 30 -22.89 27.41 -20.41
C GLN A 30 -21.52 26.90 -19.93
N PHE A 31 -21.44 25.61 -19.59
CA PHE A 31 -20.16 24.97 -19.23
C PHE A 31 -19.18 24.98 -20.40
N ARG A 32 -19.63 24.64 -21.63
CA ARG A 32 -18.78 24.68 -22.82
C ARG A 32 -18.18 26.07 -23.08
N LYS A 33 -18.97 27.13 -22.89
CA LYS A 33 -18.49 28.52 -23.02
C LYS A 33 -17.44 28.85 -21.96
N ALA A 34 -17.67 28.47 -20.70
CA ALA A 34 -16.70 28.65 -19.62
C ALA A 34 -15.40 27.85 -19.89
N ASN A 35 -15.52 26.62 -20.39
CA ASN A 35 -14.41 25.78 -20.75
C ASN A 35 -13.53 26.38 -21.88
N ALA A 36 -14.16 27.03 -22.85
CA ALA A 36 -13.47 27.66 -23.95
C ALA A 36 -12.61 28.90 -23.55
N ILE A 37 -12.87 29.49 -22.38
CA ILE A 37 -12.08 30.60 -21.83
C ILE A 37 -10.69 30.15 -21.37
N GLY A 38 -10.50 28.89 -20.99
CA GLY A 38 -9.21 28.34 -20.58
C GLY A 38 -8.78 28.68 -19.14
N SER A 39 -9.65 29.30 -18.34
CA SER A 39 -9.38 29.57 -16.92
C SER A 39 -9.77 28.37 -16.05
N PRO A 40 -9.18 28.16 -14.85
CA PRO A 40 -9.59 27.11 -13.94
C PRO A 40 -11.08 27.14 -13.66
N ILE A 41 -11.73 25.97 -13.66
CA ILE A 41 -13.18 25.83 -13.43
C ILE A 41 -13.44 24.95 -12.22
N THR A 42 -14.27 25.44 -11.32
CA THR A 42 -14.85 24.63 -10.23
C THR A 42 -16.33 24.37 -10.50
N VAL A 43 -16.69 23.12 -10.69
CA VAL A 43 -18.09 22.68 -10.85
C VAL A 43 -18.64 22.22 -9.49
N THR A 44 -19.75 22.79 -9.06
CA THR A 44 -20.32 22.51 -7.74
C THR A 44 -21.24 21.28 -7.71
N CYS A 45 -20.91 20.27 -8.51
CA CYS A 45 -21.61 19.00 -8.60
C CYS A 45 -20.60 17.87 -8.83
N THR A 46 -20.52 16.92 -7.91
CA THR A 46 -19.65 15.75 -8.03
C THR A 46 -20.34 14.57 -8.71
N GLN A 47 -21.66 14.52 -8.69
CA GLN A 47 -22.43 13.41 -9.26
C GLN A 47 -22.24 13.27 -10.76
N GLU A 48 -22.20 14.40 -11.47
CA GLU A 48 -22.08 14.43 -12.93
C GLU A 48 -20.64 14.80 -13.38
N ALA A 49 -19.65 14.61 -12.50
CA ALA A 49 -18.25 14.86 -12.82
C ALA A 49 -17.80 14.18 -14.13
N PRO A 50 -18.10 12.88 -14.37
CA PRO A 50 -17.68 12.20 -15.61
C PRO A 50 -18.19 12.89 -16.89
N LEU A 51 -19.41 13.43 -16.88
CA LEU A 51 -19.95 14.17 -18.02
C LEU A 51 -19.15 15.46 -18.28
N PHE A 52 -18.81 16.19 -17.22
CA PHE A 52 -18.06 17.44 -17.36
C PHE A 52 -16.61 17.19 -17.78
N GLU A 53 -16.00 16.11 -17.30
CA GLU A 53 -14.68 15.66 -17.72
C GLU A 53 -14.68 15.29 -19.21
N GLU A 54 -15.67 14.52 -19.68
CA GLU A 54 -15.82 14.17 -21.09
C GLU A 54 -15.97 15.43 -21.97
N VAL A 55 -16.82 16.37 -21.56
CA VAL A 55 -17.05 17.63 -22.31
C VAL A 55 -15.86 18.57 -22.27
N ALA A 56 -15.07 18.56 -21.17
CA ALA A 56 -13.90 19.39 -20.99
C ALA A 56 -12.67 18.88 -21.77
N GLY A 57 -12.61 17.57 -22.07
CA GLY A 57 -11.44 16.92 -22.66
C GLY A 57 -10.25 16.85 -21.69
N ASP A 58 -9.03 16.77 -22.21
CA ASP A 58 -7.78 16.60 -21.44
C ASP A 58 -7.39 17.86 -20.65
N ARG A 59 -8.25 18.25 -19.72
CA ARG A 59 -8.08 19.46 -18.93
C ARG A 59 -7.70 19.12 -17.48
N ALA A 60 -6.57 19.63 -17.01
CA ALA A 60 -6.06 19.39 -15.66
C ALA A 60 -6.62 20.32 -14.56
N ASP A 61 -7.20 21.48 -14.95
CA ASP A 61 -7.64 22.56 -14.05
C ASP A 61 -9.16 22.58 -13.82
N LEU A 62 -9.81 21.41 -13.90
CA LEU A 62 -11.21 21.19 -13.61
C LEU A 62 -11.35 20.55 -12.22
N THR A 63 -12.07 21.22 -11.33
CA THR A 63 -12.27 20.81 -9.95
C THR A 63 -13.75 20.61 -9.66
N PHE A 64 -14.08 19.62 -8.84
CA PHE A 64 -15.45 19.32 -8.44
C PHE A 64 -15.63 19.44 -6.92
N VAL A 65 -16.75 20.04 -6.51
CA VAL A 65 -17.13 20.14 -5.10
C VAL A 65 -18.62 19.92 -4.91
N ASN A 66 -18.98 19.13 -3.90
CA ASN A 66 -20.38 18.87 -3.58
C ASN A 66 -20.91 19.88 -2.56
N ILE A 67 -21.53 20.96 -3.04
CA ILE A 67 -22.19 21.93 -2.14
C ILE A 67 -23.65 21.58 -1.86
N ARG A 68 -24.26 20.72 -2.66
CA ARG A 68 -25.68 20.36 -2.55
C ARG A 68 -25.94 19.50 -1.32
N GLU A 69 -25.22 18.40 -1.19
CA GLU A 69 -25.39 17.45 -0.09
C GLU A 69 -24.75 17.95 1.19
N THR A 70 -23.60 18.63 1.07
CA THR A 70 -22.83 19.12 2.23
C THR A 70 -23.36 20.43 2.82
N GLY A 71 -24.17 21.19 2.09
CA GLY A 71 -24.71 22.47 2.55
C GLY A 71 -26.17 22.72 2.15
N GLY A 72 -26.59 22.28 0.98
CA GLY A 72 -27.88 22.62 0.40
C GLY A 72 -29.07 21.77 0.84
N TRP A 73 -28.84 20.56 1.34
CA TRP A 73 -29.88 19.63 1.81
C TRP A 73 -30.04 19.64 3.33
N SER A 74 -30.10 20.82 3.92
CA SER A 74 -30.36 20.98 5.34
C SER A 74 -31.56 21.88 5.58
N ASN A 75 -32.12 21.84 6.78
CA ASN A 75 -33.17 22.77 7.20
C ASN A 75 -32.70 24.24 7.20
N GLU A 76 -31.40 24.46 7.25
CA GLU A 76 -30.72 25.76 7.27
C GLU A 76 -30.13 26.14 5.92
N ALA A 77 -30.52 25.45 4.85
CA ALA A 77 -29.95 25.64 3.51
C ALA A 77 -30.01 27.08 2.99
N THR A 78 -31.01 27.85 3.39
CA THR A 78 -31.14 29.29 3.05
C THR A 78 -30.04 30.15 3.67
N GLN A 79 -29.39 29.70 4.74
CA GLN A 79 -28.31 30.37 5.44
C GLN A 79 -26.94 29.74 5.15
N ALA A 80 -26.88 28.69 4.34
CA ALA A 80 -25.68 27.92 4.04
C ALA A 80 -24.72 28.57 3.02
N GLY A 81 -25.03 29.78 2.54
CA GLY A 81 -24.18 30.51 1.58
C GLY A 81 -22.72 30.61 1.98
N PRO A 82 -22.38 31.04 3.22
CA PRO A 82 -20.99 31.09 3.68
C PRO A 82 -20.31 29.71 3.71
N LYS A 83 -21.01 28.67 4.13
CA LYS A 83 -20.49 27.29 4.10
C LYS A 83 -20.23 26.80 2.68
N MET A 84 -21.15 27.05 1.76
CA MET A 84 -20.97 26.71 0.35
C MET A 84 -19.76 27.43 -0.26
N ALA A 85 -19.59 28.71 0.05
CA ALA A 85 -18.44 29.48 -0.41
C ALA A 85 -17.12 28.95 0.16
N ALA A 86 -17.09 28.55 1.44
CA ALA A 86 -15.92 27.94 2.07
C ALA A 86 -15.56 26.59 1.41
N LEU A 87 -16.55 25.77 1.08
CA LEU A 87 -16.34 24.50 0.37
C LEU A 87 -15.76 24.73 -1.04
N ILE A 88 -16.26 25.72 -1.76
CA ILE A 88 -15.75 26.10 -3.10
C ILE A 88 -14.29 26.61 -2.97
N ALA A 89 -14.02 27.47 -2.01
CA ALA A 89 -12.66 28.00 -1.79
C ALA A 89 -11.68 26.86 -1.41
N ALA A 90 -12.07 25.97 -0.52
CA ALA A 90 -11.26 24.82 -0.13
C ALA A 90 -10.97 23.87 -1.30
N ALA A 91 -11.93 23.67 -2.21
CA ALA A 91 -11.74 22.84 -3.40
C ALA A 91 -10.80 23.49 -4.44
N ALA A 92 -10.65 24.81 -4.42
CA ALA A 92 -9.77 25.54 -5.30
C ALA A 92 -8.34 25.68 -4.75
N GLU A 93 -8.10 25.31 -3.48
CA GLU A 93 -6.75 25.31 -2.91
C GLU A 93 -5.88 24.24 -3.57
N PRO A 94 -4.66 24.61 -4.03
CA PRO A 94 -3.75 23.62 -4.59
C PRO A 94 -3.29 22.64 -3.52
N LEU A 95 -3.71 21.38 -3.64
CA LEU A 95 -3.19 20.32 -2.80
C LEU A 95 -1.78 19.95 -3.27
N PRO A 96 -0.79 19.90 -2.36
CA PRO A 96 0.52 19.40 -2.73
C PRO A 96 0.39 17.95 -3.20
N GLU A 97 1.05 17.62 -4.29
CA GLU A 97 1.15 16.22 -4.73
C GLU A 97 1.81 15.41 -3.60
N LEU A 98 1.14 14.34 -3.18
CA LEU A 98 1.73 13.42 -2.24
C LEU A 98 2.88 12.69 -2.94
N PRO A 99 4.12 12.78 -2.41
CA PRO A 99 5.21 12.05 -3.01
C PRO A 99 4.90 10.55 -2.96
N VAL A 100 4.98 9.90 -4.10
CA VAL A 100 4.78 8.46 -4.24
C VAL A 100 6.14 7.76 -4.23
N VAL A 101 6.25 6.65 -3.53
CA VAL A 101 7.41 5.76 -3.56
C VAL A 101 7.00 4.47 -4.22
N SER A 102 7.67 4.14 -5.32
CA SER A 102 7.50 2.85 -5.99
C SER A 102 8.40 1.80 -5.33
N MET A 103 7.82 0.67 -4.97
CA MET A 103 8.51 -0.49 -4.43
C MET A 103 8.32 -1.67 -5.38
N SER A 104 9.37 -2.40 -5.69
CA SER A 104 9.30 -3.59 -6.55
C SER A 104 9.75 -4.81 -5.78
N SER A 105 9.04 -5.92 -5.98
CA SER A 105 9.33 -7.22 -5.39
C SER A 105 9.27 -8.30 -6.47
N ASP A 106 10.37 -9.01 -6.66
CA ASP A 106 10.50 -10.13 -7.60
C ASP A 106 10.10 -11.46 -6.94
N GLY A 107 9.72 -11.43 -5.66
CA GLY A 107 9.30 -12.61 -4.92
C GLY A 107 10.44 -13.41 -4.30
N VAL A 108 11.59 -12.77 -4.04
CA VAL A 108 12.67 -13.35 -3.24
C VAL A 108 12.29 -13.29 -1.76
N VAL A 109 12.04 -14.44 -1.15
CA VAL A 109 11.45 -14.54 0.20
C VAL A 109 12.38 -15.26 1.17
N LEU A 110 12.59 -14.62 2.31
CA LEU A 110 13.22 -15.24 3.45
C LEU A 110 12.16 -15.80 4.40
N VAL A 111 12.18 -17.09 4.68
CA VAL A 111 11.38 -17.72 5.74
C VAL A 111 12.26 -17.94 6.96
N TYR A 112 11.94 -17.27 8.06
CA TYR A 112 12.68 -17.36 9.32
C TYR A 112 11.87 -18.13 10.37
N GLY A 113 12.42 -19.22 10.90
CA GLY A 113 11.75 -20.03 11.90
C GLY A 113 12.69 -20.71 12.89
N ARG A 114 12.14 -21.55 13.75
CA ARG A 114 12.92 -22.27 14.77
C ARG A 114 13.29 -23.67 14.34
N ASP A 115 12.42 -24.34 13.61
CA ASP A 115 12.45 -25.78 13.37
C ASP A 115 11.92 -26.15 11.97
N GLY A 116 11.64 -27.43 11.78
CA GLY A 116 11.12 -27.99 10.53
C GLY A 116 9.82 -27.38 10.03
N LYS A 117 9.01 -26.73 10.88
CA LYS A 117 7.78 -26.05 10.43
C LYS A 117 8.04 -24.91 9.46
N ALA A 118 9.19 -24.24 9.59
CA ALA A 118 9.60 -23.23 8.60
C ALA A 118 9.86 -23.85 7.22
N ILE A 119 10.40 -25.07 7.19
CA ILE A 119 10.62 -25.83 5.96
C ILE A 119 9.28 -26.28 5.35
N GLU A 120 8.35 -26.76 6.19
CA GLU A 120 7.01 -27.14 5.77
C GLU A 120 6.28 -25.93 5.14
N ALA A 121 6.36 -24.77 5.79
CA ALA A 121 5.81 -23.53 5.28
C ALA A 121 6.41 -23.12 3.93
N ALA A 122 7.74 -23.19 3.80
CA ALA A 122 8.42 -22.92 2.54
C ALA A 122 8.01 -23.90 1.45
N THR A 123 7.81 -25.17 1.78
CA THR A 123 7.36 -26.18 0.81
C THR A 123 6.00 -25.85 0.18
N LEU A 124 5.11 -25.16 0.91
CA LEU A 124 3.81 -24.71 0.38
C LEU A 124 3.94 -23.54 -0.61
N LEU A 125 5.05 -22.81 -0.58
CA LEU A 125 5.27 -21.59 -1.36
C LEU A 125 6.26 -21.75 -2.50
N LYS A 126 7.00 -22.84 -2.57
CA LYS A 126 8.14 -23.07 -3.48
C LYS A 126 7.82 -22.97 -4.97
N ASP A 127 6.60 -23.28 -5.37
CA ASP A 127 6.18 -23.24 -6.77
C ASP A 127 5.85 -21.81 -7.26
N HIS A 128 5.86 -20.83 -6.34
CA HIS A 128 5.43 -19.47 -6.62
C HIS A 128 6.43 -18.38 -6.23
N LEU A 129 7.39 -18.69 -5.34
CA LEU A 129 8.31 -17.73 -4.76
C LEU A 129 9.72 -18.30 -4.71
N ASP A 130 10.73 -17.45 -4.81
CA ASP A 130 12.14 -17.80 -4.63
C ASP A 130 12.48 -17.77 -3.14
N LEU A 131 12.67 -18.94 -2.56
CA LEU A 131 12.70 -19.13 -1.12
C LEU A 131 14.11 -19.41 -0.58
N THR A 132 14.42 -18.79 0.54
CA THR A 132 15.52 -19.18 1.43
C THR A 132 14.98 -19.36 2.84
N VAL A 133 15.31 -20.45 3.51
CA VAL A 133 14.88 -20.74 4.88
C VAL A 133 16.05 -20.57 5.84
N ILE A 134 15.84 -19.77 6.91
CA ILE A 134 16.78 -19.68 8.05
C ILE A 134 16.12 -20.31 9.26
N ILE A 135 16.85 -21.26 9.89
CA ILE A 135 16.40 -21.96 11.09
C ILE A 135 17.30 -21.56 12.26
N SER A 136 16.70 -21.00 13.33
CA SER A 136 17.45 -20.61 14.52
C SER A 136 17.71 -21.77 15.50
N GLY A 137 16.85 -22.77 15.53
CA GLY A 137 16.97 -23.99 16.35
C GLY A 137 17.14 -25.21 15.47
N ALA A 138 18.37 -25.53 15.12
CA ALA A 138 18.68 -26.59 14.16
C ALA A 138 18.70 -28.00 14.77
N ASP A 139 18.42 -28.15 16.05
CA ASP A 139 18.40 -29.44 16.73
C ASP A 139 17.19 -30.24 16.26
N HIS A 140 17.43 -31.44 15.74
CA HIS A 140 16.41 -32.40 15.27
C HIS A 140 15.69 -32.07 13.96
N VAL A 141 16.25 -31.21 13.09
CA VAL A 141 15.67 -31.00 11.77
C VAL A 141 16.00 -32.19 10.85
N THR A 142 14.96 -32.81 10.28
CA THR A 142 15.13 -33.91 9.34
C THR A 142 15.68 -33.38 8.00
N PRO A 143 16.72 -34.03 7.42
CA PRO A 143 17.23 -33.63 6.13
C PRO A 143 16.17 -33.73 5.04
N LEU A 144 16.09 -32.72 4.18
CA LEU A 144 15.24 -32.76 2.99
C LEU A 144 15.74 -33.85 2.04
N ARG A 145 14.83 -34.68 1.51
CA ARG A 145 15.16 -35.67 0.49
C ARG A 145 15.55 -35.03 -0.85
N VAL A 146 14.94 -33.92 -1.15
CA VAL A 146 15.20 -33.10 -2.33
C VAL A 146 15.36 -31.66 -1.85
N THR A 147 16.43 -30.99 -2.25
CA THR A 147 16.68 -29.59 -1.90
C THR A 147 16.10 -28.72 -3.02
N GLU A 148 14.92 -28.19 -2.81
CA GLU A 148 14.23 -27.32 -3.79
C GLU A 148 14.46 -25.83 -3.47
N PHE A 149 14.94 -25.52 -2.27
CA PHE A 149 15.33 -24.19 -1.82
C PHE A 149 16.42 -24.28 -0.74
N PRO A 150 17.28 -23.27 -0.58
CA PRO A 150 18.30 -23.26 0.45
C PRO A 150 17.71 -23.28 1.87
N VAL A 151 18.26 -24.15 2.71
CA VAL A 151 17.95 -24.19 4.16
C VAL A 151 19.25 -24.01 4.91
N VAL A 152 19.36 -22.94 5.68
CA VAL A 152 20.57 -22.61 6.45
C VAL A 152 20.24 -22.43 7.93
N LYS A 153 21.23 -22.66 8.79
CA LYS A 153 21.14 -22.33 10.21
C LYS A 153 21.56 -20.88 10.43
N GLY A 154 20.89 -20.17 11.34
CA GLY A 154 21.31 -18.84 11.75
C GLY A 154 20.27 -18.13 12.62
N THR A 155 20.72 -17.06 13.24
CA THR A 155 19.86 -16.17 14.02
C THR A 155 19.91 -14.77 13.42
N ILE A 156 18.78 -14.20 13.10
CA ILE A 156 18.74 -12.83 12.56
C ILE A 156 19.09 -11.87 13.70
N LYS A 157 20.21 -11.17 13.57
CA LYS A 157 20.69 -10.16 14.50
C LYS A 157 20.01 -8.81 14.28
N SER A 158 19.86 -8.42 13.04
CA SER A 158 19.20 -7.18 12.65
C SER A 158 18.59 -7.29 11.26
N ALA A 159 17.52 -6.54 11.03
CA ALA A 159 16.90 -6.38 9.75
C ALA A 159 16.58 -4.90 9.51
N LYS A 160 16.75 -4.43 8.27
CA LYS A 160 16.41 -3.07 7.85
C LYS A 160 15.87 -3.10 6.43
N GLY A 161 15.23 -2.03 6.00
CA GLY A 161 14.69 -1.91 4.64
C GLY A 161 13.17 -1.96 4.59
N HIS A 162 12.65 -2.30 3.44
CA HIS A 162 11.23 -2.30 3.10
C HIS A 162 10.94 -3.37 2.05
N LEU A 163 9.67 -3.54 1.66
CA LEU A 163 9.26 -4.44 0.58
C LEU A 163 10.15 -4.25 -0.67
N GLY A 164 10.71 -5.34 -1.16
CA GLY A 164 11.62 -5.39 -2.30
C GLY A 164 13.09 -5.02 -1.98
N ALA A 165 13.41 -4.61 -0.74
CA ALA A 165 14.76 -4.17 -0.38
C ALA A 165 15.07 -4.38 1.11
N PHE A 166 14.80 -5.56 1.64
CA PHE A 166 15.25 -5.93 2.96
C PHE A 166 16.71 -6.38 2.95
N GLU A 167 17.46 -5.89 3.92
CA GLU A 167 18.80 -6.37 4.26
C GLU A 167 18.76 -6.96 5.67
N ILE A 168 19.26 -8.17 5.81
CA ILE A 168 19.34 -8.89 7.09
C ILE A 168 20.79 -9.24 7.42
N VAL A 169 21.12 -9.15 8.69
CA VAL A 169 22.40 -9.61 9.24
C VAL A 169 22.15 -10.84 10.09
N VAL A 170 22.84 -11.92 9.79
CA VAL A 170 22.68 -13.22 10.43
C VAL A 170 23.94 -13.60 11.18
N ASP A 171 23.79 -13.92 12.46
CA ASP A 171 24.82 -14.54 13.29
C ASP A 171 24.58 -16.06 13.34
N ASP A 172 25.62 -16.82 13.68
CA ASP A 172 25.65 -18.29 13.65
C ASP A 172 25.24 -18.89 12.30
N PHE A 173 25.47 -18.15 11.20
CA PHE A 173 25.16 -18.62 9.86
C PHE A 173 25.97 -19.85 9.51
N ALA A 174 25.31 -20.93 9.16
CA ALA A 174 25.95 -22.17 8.73
C ALA A 174 25.14 -22.86 7.63
N ALA A 175 25.82 -23.27 6.57
CA ALA A 175 25.24 -24.09 5.51
C ALA A 175 25.08 -25.54 5.97
N PRO A 176 24.10 -26.29 5.44
CA PRO A 176 23.94 -27.70 5.74
C PRO A 176 25.15 -28.51 5.24
N SER A 177 25.54 -29.50 6.02
CA SER A 177 26.59 -30.43 5.65
C SER A 177 26.06 -31.45 4.62
N PRO A 178 26.79 -31.73 3.55
CA PRO A 178 26.36 -32.70 2.54
C PRO A 178 26.13 -34.11 3.04
N SER A 179 26.75 -34.47 4.17
CA SER A 179 26.70 -35.82 4.75
C SER A 179 25.65 -36.00 5.86
N SER A 180 24.63 -35.17 5.90
CA SER A 180 23.50 -35.31 6.83
C SER A 180 22.73 -36.62 6.56
N ARG A 181 22.56 -37.46 7.60
CA ARG A 181 21.83 -38.75 7.46
C ARG A 181 20.47 -38.70 8.19
N ASN A 182 20.48 -38.74 9.51
CA ASN A 182 19.26 -38.79 10.33
C ASN A 182 18.79 -37.41 10.75
N THR A 183 19.71 -36.50 10.96
CA THR A 183 19.47 -35.09 11.28
C THR A 183 20.32 -34.22 10.39
N THR A 184 19.83 -33.03 10.06
CA THR A 184 20.60 -32.05 9.31
C THR A 184 21.75 -31.56 10.19
N SER A 185 22.99 -31.82 9.76
CA SER A 185 24.18 -31.23 10.35
C SER A 185 24.59 -29.99 9.57
N PHE A 186 25.27 -29.07 10.24
CA PHE A 186 25.66 -27.80 9.67
C PHE A 186 27.19 -27.62 9.74
N ALA A 187 27.72 -26.87 8.82
CA ALA A 187 29.14 -26.49 8.80
C ALA A 187 29.48 -25.58 10.00
N ALA A 188 30.75 -25.21 10.14
CA ALA A 188 31.17 -24.26 11.17
C ALA A 188 30.43 -22.91 10.99
N PRO A 189 29.84 -22.36 12.05
CA PRO A 189 29.07 -21.13 11.98
C PRO A 189 29.97 -19.91 11.79
N ARG A 190 29.41 -18.86 11.19
CA ARG A 190 30.03 -17.54 11.08
C ARG A 190 29.03 -16.44 11.45
N ASN A 191 29.54 -15.34 12.01
CA ASN A 191 28.71 -14.19 12.36
C ASN A 191 28.77 -13.10 11.29
N GLY A 192 27.73 -12.25 11.25
CA GLY A 192 27.67 -11.09 10.37
C GLY A 192 27.45 -11.43 8.90
N ALA A 193 26.87 -12.59 8.58
CA ALA A 193 26.48 -12.88 7.20
C ALA A 193 25.35 -11.95 6.76
N VAL A 194 25.51 -11.28 5.62
CA VAL A 194 24.50 -10.37 5.06
C VAL A 194 23.74 -11.07 3.95
N SER A 195 22.42 -10.90 3.95
CA SER A 195 21.54 -11.39 2.89
C SER A 195 20.49 -10.33 2.54
N HIS A 196 19.97 -10.40 1.32
CA HIS A 196 18.95 -9.51 0.80
C HIS A 196 17.73 -10.32 0.37
N CYS A 197 16.54 -9.75 0.57
CA CYS A 197 15.29 -10.35 0.12
C CYS A 197 14.22 -9.28 -0.08
N ASP A 198 13.17 -9.63 -0.81
CA ASP A 198 12.03 -8.75 -1.05
C ASP A 198 11.00 -8.83 0.07
N LEU A 199 10.83 -10.04 0.64
CA LEU A 199 9.87 -10.32 1.70
C LEU A 199 10.53 -11.15 2.82
N ILE A 200 10.02 -10.96 4.03
CA ILE A 200 10.39 -11.77 5.19
C ILE A 200 9.12 -12.39 5.78
N ILE A 201 9.11 -13.72 5.89
CA ILE A 201 8.09 -14.47 6.61
C ILE A 201 8.69 -14.94 7.94
N ASP A 202 8.29 -14.30 9.03
CA ASP A 202 8.78 -14.59 10.38
C ASP A 202 7.84 -15.55 11.12
N LEU A 203 8.29 -16.79 11.26
CA LEU A 203 7.64 -17.89 11.99
C LEU A 203 8.36 -18.22 13.29
N SER A 204 9.29 -17.39 13.73
CA SER A 204 10.13 -17.66 14.90
C SER A 204 9.36 -17.58 16.22
N GLY A 205 8.24 -16.86 16.26
CA GLY A 205 7.49 -16.56 17.47
C GLY A 205 8.27 -15.69 18.48
N GLN A 206 9.38 -15.08 18.04
CA GLN A 206 10.20 -14.18 18.86
C GLN A 206 9.71 -12.73 18.77
N THR A 207 10.43 -11.82 19.44
CA THR A 207 10.21 -10.38 19.29
C THR A 207 10.31 -9.99 17.82
N PRO A 208 9.40 -9.14 17.30
CA PRO A 208 9.44 -8.69 15.93
C PRO A 208 10.77 -8.07 15.55
N LEU A 209 11.23 -8.33 14.31
CA LEU A 209 12.47 -7.75 13.78
C LEU A 209 12.38 -6.23 13.57
N PHE A 210 11.15 -5.71 13.46
CA PHE A 210 10.90 -4.28 13.22
C PHE A 210 9.97 -3.71 14.26
N PRO A 211 10.18 -2.45 14.71
CA PRO A 211 9.16 -1.67 15.39
C PRO A 211 7.94 -1.51 14.46
N ALA A 212 6.72 -1.48 15.02
CA ALA A 212 5.48 -1.39 14.24
C ALA A 212 5.41 -2.42 13.09
N SER A 213 5.69 -3.67 13.41
CA SER A 213 5.78 -4.79 12.47
C SER A 213 4.55 -4.92 11.56
N ASP A 214 3.35 -4.63 12.07
CA ASP A 214 2.09 -4.76 11.34
C ASP A 214 1.92 -3.70 10.23
N LEU A 215 2.70 -2.61 10.30
CA LEU A 215 2.71 -1.54 9.32
C LEU A 215 3.88 -1.66 8.32
N ARG A 216 4.74 -2.67 8.47
CA ARG A 216 5.90 -2.90 7.59
C ARG A 216 5.50 -3.81 6.44
N ASP A 217 5.26 -3.22 5.27
CA ASP A 217 5.01 -4.02 4.07
C ASP A 217 6.16 -4.97 3.76
N GLY A 218 5.81 -6.20 3.36
CA GLY A 218 6.79 -7.25 3.08
C GLY A 218 7.33 -7.99 4.30
N TYR A 219 7.06 -7.53 5.54
CA TYR A 219 7.35 -8.28 6.76
C TYR A 219 6.07 -8.93 7.30
N LEU A 220 5.98 -10.23 7.17
CA LEU A 220 4.79 -11.03 7.50
C LEU A 220 5.10 -11.94 8.69
N ARG A 221 4.18 -12.04 9.63
CA ARG A 221 4.33 -12.90 10.82
C ARG A 221 3.16 -13.86 10.96
N ALA A 222 3.47 -15.09 11.38
CA ALA A 222 2.46 -16.07 11.76
C ALA A 222 2.98 -17.00 12.86
N ASP A 223 2.06 -17.56 13.62
CA ASP A 223 2.35 -18.75 14.41
C ASP A 223 2.30 -19.98 13.48
N PRO A 224 3.41 -20.73 13.34
CA PRO A 224 3.42 -21.91 12.50
C PRO A 224 2.52 -23.04 12.99
N ALA A 225 1.98 -22.95 14.21
CA ALA A 225 0.99 -23.88 14.73
C ALA A 225 -0.46 -23.50 14.34
N ASP A 226 -0.70 -22.32 13.81
CA ASP A 226 -2.02 -21.87 13.31
C ASP A 226 -2.10 -21.99 11.77
N PRO A 227 -2.79 -23.03 11.23
CA PRO A 227 -2.93 -23.22 9.80
C PRO A 227 -3.63 -22.06 9.09
N ALA A 228 -4.56 -21.37 9.77
CA ALA A 228 -5.26 -20.24 9.19
C ALA A 228 -4.36 -19.01 9.06
N ALA A 229 -3.49 -18.76 10.06
CA ALA A 229 -2.48 -17.72 9.99
C ALA A 229 -1.47 -18.02 8.89
N MET A 230 -1.03 -19.27 8.75
CA MET A 230 -0.12 -19.69 7.69
C MET A 230 -0.71 -19.50 6.30
N LEU A 231 -1.98 -19.87 6.10
CA LEU A 231 -2.66 -19.63 4.81
C LEU A 231 -2.76 -18.13 4.48
N ARG A 232 -3.12 -17.31 5.47
CA ARG A 232 -3.17 -15.83 5.28
C ARG A 232 -1.82 -15.25 4.88
N VAL A 233 -0.73 -15.68 5.53
CA VAL A 233 0.63 -15.24 5.19
C VAL A 233 1.03 -15.70 3.81
N ALA A 234 0.72 -16.94 3.45
CA ALA A 234 1.03 -17.48 2.12
C ALA A 234 0.34 -16.71 1.00
N LEU A 235 -0.96 -16.43 1.14
CA LEU A 235 -1.71 -15.63 0.18
C LEU A 235 -1.16 -14.20 0.10
N LYS A 236 -0.93 -13.57 1.24
CA LYS A 236 -0.39 -12.20 1.29
C LYS A 236 1.02 -12.08 0.71
N ALA A 237 1.89 -13.08 0.93
CA ALA A 237 3.22 -13.08 0.35
C ALA A 237 3.18 -13.12 -1.18
N ARG A 238 2.26 -13.91 -1.74
CA ARG A 238 2.06 -13.99 -3.18
C ARG A 238 1.51 -12.68 -3.78
N ASP A 239 0.60 -12.01 -3.07
CA ASP A 239 0.02 -10.73 -3.49
C ASP A 239 1.04 -9.58 -3.45
N LEU A 240 2.19 -9.76 -2.78
CA LEU A 240 3.25 -8.78 -2.67
C LEU A 240 4.38 -8.97 -3.71
N VAL A 241 4.12 -9.70 -4.79
CA VAL A 241 5.02 -9.80 -5.96
C VAL A 241 4.56 -8.83 -7.03
N GLY A 242 5.43 -7.93 -7.47
CA GLY A 242 5.14 -6.91 -8.47
C GLY A 242 5.62 -5.51 -8.06
N THR A 243 5.11 -4.50 -8.74
CA THR A 243 5.43 -3.10 -8.46
C THR A 243 4.26 -2.42 -7.77
N PHE A 244 4.53 -1.70 -6.70
CA PHE A 244 3.54 -1.06 -5.84
C PHE A 244 3.89 0.40 -5.64
N ASP A 245 2.92 1.28 -5.87
CA ASP A 245 3.04 2.70 -5.59
C ASP A 245 2.35 3.02 -4.27
N LYS A 246 3.09 3.62 -3.35
CA LYS A 246 2.56 4.04 -2.06
C LYS A 246 2.81 5.50 -1.78
N PRO A 247 1.82 6.24 -1.27
CA PRO A 247 2.04 7.60 -0.81
C PRO A 247 3.04 7.57 0.37
N ARG A 248 3.99 8.50 0.34
CA ARG A 248 4.95 8.70 1.42
C ARG A 248 4.33 9.69 2.41
N TYR A 249 3.99 9.20 3.58
CA TYR A 249 3.53 10.04 4.70
C TYR A 249 4.72 10.53 5.53
#